data_d0bde70b2cfa657a4d7c1777ccae1bab
#
_entry.id   d0bde70b2cfa657a4d7c1777ccae1bab
#
_cell.length_a   1.000
_cell.length_b   1.000
_cell.length_c   1.000
_cell.angle_alpha   90.00
_cell.angle_beta   90.00
_cell.angle_gamma   90.00
#
_symmetry.space_group_name_H-M   'P 1'
#
loop_
_entity.id
_entity.type
_entity.pdbx_description
1 polymer ?
#
loop_
_entity_poly.entity_id
_entity_poly.type
_entity_poly.pdbx_seq_one_letter_code
_entity_poly.pdbx_strand_id
1 'polypeptide(L)'
;MTIAFANPLPAYPVWAEADQCFNKAIADAGVKGLTSGPTGLQVDNQFVLDRISQYVATGAKGIILVPIDGPMYEPLMKEAKAKGIFVITLNTGDTTATQDVQLGTDYGHQGKVVAENIAKREGPQNVLILGNQPTGVHRVFVDGFSAAIKDMPNVKLVGEGYDQGDPSQTTDVVSRLLTGHPEANVVLSWEGNSVSGIVTAIKEKGLVGKVVGVVNDITPEVVAGLKEGTLYGTSKQNFCGMAEGAVKNIIALSKGETVPKNIDTGITFVTMDNLAKESAQ
;
A
#
# COMPACT_ATOMS: atom_id res chain seq x y z
N MET A 1 -18.45 -23.39 4.34
CA MET A 1 -17.05 -23.03 4.03
C MET A 1 -16.61 -21.93 4.97
N THR A 2 -15.39 -22.00 5.53
CA THR A 2 -14.81 -20.96 6.39
C THR A 2 -13.66 -20.29 5.64
N ILE A 3 -13.65 -18.96 5.59
CA ILE A 3 -12.57 -18.13 5.05
C ILE A 3 -11.99 -17.32 6.19
N ALA A 4 -10.67 -17.29 6.33
CA ALA A 4 -9.98 -16.59 7.41
C ALA A 4 -9.07 -15.49 6.87
N PHE A 5 -9.07 -14.33 7.53
CA PHE A 5 -8.18 -13.23 7.23
C PHE A 5 -7.26 -12.97 8.42
N ALA A 6 -5.97 -13.18 8.23
CA ALA A 6 -4.93 -12.79 9.17
C ALA A 6 -4.51 -11.35 8.84
N ASN A 7 -5.21 -10.39 9.44
CA ASN A 7 -4.97 -8.97 9.22
C ASN A 7 -3.68 -8.54 9.92
N PRO A 8 -2.71 -7.92 9.22
CA PRO A 8 -1.41 -7.58 9.81
C PRO A 8 -1.51 -6.43 10.81
N LEU A 9 -2.52 -5.53 10.69
CA LEU A 9 -2.56 -4.29 11.47
C LEU A 9 -3.99 -3.70 11.57
N PRO A 10 -4.94 -4.39 12.23
CA PRO A 10 -6.35 -3.98 12.29
C PRO A 10 -6.59 -2.58 12.88
N ALA A 11 -5.65 -2.07 13.69
CA ALA A 11 -5.76 -0.72 14.27
C ALA A 11 -5.35 0.40 13.29
N TYR A 12 -4.71 0.08 12.18
CA TYR A 12 -4.35 1.07 11.16
C TYR A 12 -5.53 1.30 10.19
N PRO A 13 -5.90 2.56 9.87
CA PRO A 13 -7.17 2.87 9.20
C PRO A 13 -7.48 2.05 7.95
N VAL A 14 -6.52 1.90 7.04
CA VAL A 14 -6.75 1.18 5.77
C VAL A 14 -6.93 -0.33 5.95
N TRP A 15 -6.31 -0.91 6.99
CA TRP A 15 -6.51 -2.32 7.34
C TRP A 15 -7.80 -2.56 8.13
N ALA A 16 -8.27 -1.53 8.89
CA ALA A 16 -9.61 -1.55 9.49
C ALA A 16 -10.69 -1.51 8.39
N GLU A 17 -10.50 -0.72 7.33
CA GLU A 17 -11.36 -0.70 6.15
C GLU A 17 -11.37 -2.07 5.46
N ALA A 18 -10.21 -2.70 5.26
CA ALA A 18 -10.11 -4.05 4.69
C ALA A 18 -10.91 -5.09 5.49
N ASP A 19 -10.86 -5.03 6.84
CA ASP A 19 -11.65 -5.91 7.71
C ASP A 19 -13.17 -5.70 7.53
N GLN A 20 -13.62 -4.45 7.42
CA GLN A 20 -15.03 -4.13 7.20
C GLN A 20 -15.52 -4.70 5.86
N CYS A 21 -14.73 -4.49 4.79
CA CYS A 21 -15.04 -4.99 3.46
C CYS A 21 -14.96 -6.52 3.38
N PHE A 22 -14.01 -7.14 4.07
CA PHE A 22 -13.96 -8.59 4.24
C PHE A 22 -15.24 -9.13 4.88
N ASN A 23 -15.65 -8.56 6.02
CA ASN A 23 -16.84 -9.01 6.74
C ASN A 23 -18.11 -8.83 5.91
N LYS A 24 -18.21 -7.74 5.15
CA LYS A 24 -19.31 -7.54 4.20
C LYS A 24 -19.31 -8.59 3.10
N ALA A 25 -18.18 -8.86 2.47
CA ALA A 25 -18.06 -9.86 1.41
C ALA A 25 -18.41 -11.28 1.91
N ILE A 26 -18.01 -11.61 3.14
CA ILE A 26 -18.37 -12.86 3.81
C ILE A 26 -19.89 -12.97 4.01
N ALA A 27 -20.53 -11.91 4.50
CA ALA A 27 -21.98 -11.88 4.71
C ALA A 27 -22.75 -12.01 3.38
N ASP A 28 -22.35 -11.24 2.36
CA ASP A 28 -22.96 -11.27 1.04
C ASP A 28 -22.83 -12.64 0.36
N ALA A 29 -21.72 -13.35 0.61
CA ALA A 29 -21.49 -14.69 0.09
C ALA A 29 -22.16 -15.81 0.89
N GLY A 30 -22.72 -15.53 2.07
CA GLY A 30 -23.35 -16.52 2.94
C GLY A 30 -22.36 -17.58 3.48
N VAL A 31 -21.10 -17.22 3.69
CA VAL A 31 -20.05 -18.11 4.20
C VAL A 31 -19.59 -17.66 5.60
N LYS A 32 -18.82 -18.51 6.29
CA LYS A 32 -18.27 -18.17 7.60
C LYS A 32 -16.94 -17.42 7.44
N GLY A 33 -16.83 -16.24 8.04
CA GLY A 33 -15.60 -15.46 8.12
C GLY A 33 -14.94 -15.54 9.50
N LEU A 34 -13.62 -15.49 9.52
CA LEU A 34 -12.81 -15.29 10.70
C LEU A 34 -11.79 -14.18 10.38
N THR A 35 -11.68 -13.17 11.21
CA THR A 35 -10.61 -12.18 11.10
C THR A 35 -9.96 -11.94 12.44
N SER A 36 -8.66 -11.78 12.48
CA SER A 36 -7.91 -11.34 13.65
C SER A 36 -6.54 -10.80 13.25
N GLY A 37 -6.01 -9.92 14.10
CA GLY A 37 -4.69 -9.36 13.98
C GLY A 37 -4.21 -8.79 15.32
N PRO A 38 -2.99 -8.27 15.43
CA PRO A 38 -2.46 -7.64 16.61
C PRO A 38 -3.28 -6.39 16.99
N THR A 39 -3.29 -6.04 18.26
CA THR A 39 -4.05 -4.88 18.77
C THR A 39 -3.29 -3.56 18.71
N GLY A 40 -1.99 -3.60 18.43
CA GLY A 40 -1.13 -2.42 18.35
C GLY A 40 -1.10 -1.76 16.96
N LEU A 41 -0.31 -0.69 16.87
CA LEU A 41 -0.03 0.00 15.59
C LEU A 41 1.29 -0.46 14.95
N GLN A 42 1.85 -1.56 15.42
CA GLN A 42 3.03 -2.20 14.84
C GLN A 42 2.69 -3.60 14.37
N VAL A 43 3.30 -4.00 13.27
CA VAL A 43 3.15 -5.36 12.76
C VAL A 43 3.82 -6.33 13.73
N ASP A 44 3.08 -7.35 14.13
CA ASP A 44 3.57 -8.49 14.91
C ASP A 44 3.51 -9.74 14.04
N ASN A 45 4.61 -10.01 13.34
CA ASN A 45 4.69 -11.16 12.45
C ASN A 45 4.45 -12.49 13.17
N GLN A 46 4.93 -12.64 14.43
CA GLN A 46 4.73 -13.88 15.17
C GLN A 46 3.24 -14.10 15.49
N PHE A 47 2.55 -13.06 15.93
CA PHE A 47 1.09 -13.13 16.15
C PHE A 47 0.35 -13.55 14.89
N VAL A 48 0.68 -12.94 13.73
CA VAL A 48 0.04 -13.26 12.45
C VAL A 48 0.29 -14.70 12.05
N LEU A 49 1.54 -15.20 12.18
CA LEU A 49 1.90 -16.59 11.91
C LEU A 49 1.14 -17.58 12.79
N ASP A 50 1.01 -17.28 14.09
CA ASP A 50 0.25 -18.11 15.03
C ASP A 50 -1.24 -18.18 14.64
N ARG A 51 -1.81 -17.07 14.16
CA ARG A 51 -3.20 -17.06 13.64
C ARG A 51 -3.34 -17.86 12.38
N ILE A 52 -2.42 -17.75 11.43
CA ILE A 52 -2.42 -18.57 10.20
C ILE A 52 -2.35 -20.05 10.57
N SER A 53 -1.43 -20.42 11.47
CA SER A 53 -1.29 -21.79 11.95
C SER A 53 -2.60 -22.32 12.58
N GLN A 54 -3.26 -21.51 13.39
CA GLN A 54 -4.56 -21.84 13.98
C GLN A 54 -5.64 -22.02 12.90
N TYR A 55 -5.69 -21.17 11.88
CA TYR A 55 -6.64 -21.28 10.78
C TYR A 55 -6.41 -22.54 9.95
N VAL A 56 -5.14 -22.89 9.72
CA VAL A 56 -4.75 -24.15 9.08
C VAL A 56 -5.21 -25.36 9.90
N ALA A 57 -4.98 -25.34 11.23
CA ALA A 57 -5.36 -26.41 12.13
C ALA A 57 -6.89 -26.60 12.24
N THR A 58 -7.66 -25.52 12.19
CA THR A 58 -9.13 -25.56 12.27
C THR A 58 -9.82 -25.87 10.95
N GLY A 59 -9.06 -26.07 9.87
CA GLY A 59 -9.59 -26.49 8.57
C GLY A 59 -10.32 -25.38 7.82
N ALA A 60 -9.82 -24.14 7.90
CA ALA A 60 -10.28 -23.07 7.02
C ALA A 60 -10.15 -23.52 5.55
N LYS A 61 -11.11 -23.17 4.70
CA LYS A 61 -11.06 -23.51 3.27
C LYS A 61 -10.20 -22.54 2.48
N GLY A 62 -10.08 -21.30 2.96
CA GLY A 62 -9.23 -20.28 2.40
C GLY A 62 -8.62 -19.40 3.49
N ILE A 63 -7.39 -18.97 3.29
CA ILE A 63 -6.65 -18.08 4.16
C ILE A 63 -6.20 -16.88 3.35
N ILE A 64 -6.46 -15.70 3.90
CA ILE A 64 -6.04 -14.40 3.38
C ILE A 64 -4.97 -13.87 4.34
N LEU A 65 -3.84 -13.41 3.80
CA LEU A 65 -2.73 -12.89 4.59
C LEU A 65 -1.93 -11.82 3.82
N VAL A 66 -1.11 -11.09 4.55
CA VAL A 66 -0.15 -10.13 3.99
C VAL A 66 1.26 -10.60 4.36
N PRO A 67 2.03 -11.14 3.42
CA PRO A 67 3.36 -11.69 3.72
C PRO A 67 4.40 -10.55 3.74
N ILE A 68 4.42 -9.76 4.82
CA ILE A 68 5.33 -8.61 4.97
C ILE A 68 6.79 -9.05 4.93
N ASP A 69 7.10 -10.20 5.51
CA ASP A 69 8.40 -10.90 5.37
C ASP A 69 8.15 -12.26 4.71
N GLY A 70 8.17 -12.29 3.39
CA GLY A 70 7.80 -13.45 2.59
C GLY A 70 8.44 -14.76 3.00
N PRO A 71 9.77 -14.85 3.18
CA PRO A 71 10.43 -16.08 3.61
C PRO A 71 9.91 -16.64 4.93
N MET A 72 9.47 -15.79 5.87
CA MET A 72 8.92 -16.21 7.16
C MET A 72 7.54 -16.88 7.00
N TYR A 73 6.72 -16.41 6.06
CA TYR A 73 5.37 -16.91 5.83
C TYR A 73 5.32 -18.15 4.94
N GLU A 74 6.31 -18.36 4.10
CA GLU A 74 6.31 -19.41 3.07
C GLU A 74 6.09 -20.82 3.61
N PRO A 75 6.68 -21.27 4.73
CA PRO A 75 6.44 -22.61 5.27
C PRO A 75 4.98 -22.86 5.61
N LEU A 76 4.29 -21.90 6.23
CA LEU A 76 2.87 -22.02 6.56
C LEU A 76 1.96 -21.95 5.34
N MET A 77 2.31 -21.14 4.34
CA MET A 77 1.58 -21.13 3.07
C MET A 77 1.68 -22.49 2.37
N LYS A 78 2.86 -23.11 2.34
CA LYS A 78 3.05 -24.47 1.80
C LYS A 78 2.26 -25.53 2.57
N GLU A 79 2.25 -25.44 3.90
CA GLU A 79 1.46 -26.35 4.75
C GLU A 79 -0.04 -26.21 4.47
N ALA A 80 -0.55 -24.98 4.38
CA ALA A 80 -1.94 -24.72 4.03
C ALA A 80 -2.32 -25.33 2.68
N LYS A 81 -1.49 -25.12 1.67
CA LYS A 81 -1.68 -25.69 0.33
C LYS A 81 -1.66 -27.20 0.34
N ALA A 82 -0.75 -27.84 1.07
CA ALA A 82 -0.69 -29.31 1.20
C ALA A 82 -1.96 -29.90 1.84
N LYS A 83 -2.69 -29.11 2.65
CA LYS A 83 -3.98 -29.47 3.23
C LYS A 83 -5.19 -29.10 2.34
N GLY A 84 -4.96 -28.62 1.12
CA GLY A 84 -6.03 -28.21 0.19
C GLY A 84 -6.73 -26.90 0.59
N ILE A 85 -6.04 -26.05 1.34
CA ILE A 85 -6.49 -24.72 1.73
C ILE A 85 -6.00 -23.71 0.67
N PHE A 86 -6.89 -22.87 0.17
CA PHE A 86 -6.53 -21.81 -0.75
C PHE A 86 -5.82 -20.67 -0.01
N VAL A 87 -4.73 -20.16 -0.60
CA VAL A 87 -3.92 -19.09 -0.02
C VAL A 87 -3.98 -17.88 -0.92
N ILE A 88 -4.50 -16.78 -0.39
CA ILE A 88 -4.56 -15.49 -1.06
C ILE A 88 -3.66 -14.50 -0.31
N THR A 89 -2.79 -13.81 -1.04
CA THR A 89 -1.96 -12.74 -0.47
C THR A 89 -2.48 -11.38 -0.89
N LEU A 90 -2.40 -10.40 0.01
CA LEU A 90 -2.84 -9.03 -0.22
C LEU A 90 -1.68 -8.04 -0.18
N ASN A 91 -1.87 -6.89 -0.81
CA ASN A 91 -1.03 -5.70 -0.81
C ASN A 91 0.36 -5.95 -1.43
N THR A 92 1.40 -5.92 -0.62
CA THR A 92 2.75 -6.26 -1.06
C THR A 92 2.81 -7.74 -1.34
N GLY A 93 2.78 -8.09 -2.61
CA GLY A 93 2.90 -9.46 -3.02
C GLY A 93 4.26 -10.00 -2.66
N ASP A 94 4.26 -11.06 -1.90
CA ASP A 94 5.46 -11.83 -1.86
C ASP A 94 5.68 -12.53 -3.20
N THR A 95 6.94 -12.62 -3.52
CA THR A 95 7.47 -13.22 -4.74
C THR A 95 7.58 -14.74 -4.65
N THR A 96 7.14 -15.39 -3.57
CA THR A 96 7.32 -16.83 -3.34
C THR A 96 6.53 -17.71 -4.30
N ALA A 97 5.54 -17.18 -5.01
CA ALA A 97 4.66 -17.92 -5.91
C ALA A 97 3.90 -19.09 -5.25
N THR A 98 3.91 -19.20 -3.93
CA THR A 98 3.20 -20.26 -3.18
C THR A 98 1.71 -19.99 -3.11
N GLN A 99 1.29 -18.72 -3.09
CA GLN A 99 -0.11 -18.30 -3.08
C GLN A 99 -0.87 -18.76 -4.34
N ASP A 100 -2.17 -18.92 -4.23
CA ASP A 100 -3.04 -19.17 -5.38
C ASP A 100 -3.28 -17.89 -6.17
N VAL A 101 -3.52 -16.78 -5.46
CA VAL A 101 -3.74 -15.45 -6.03
C VAL A 101 -3.06 -14.39 -5.17
N GLN A 102 -2.49 -13.42 -5.83
CA GLN A 102 -2.02 -12.15 -5.25
C GLN A 102 -2.99 -11.04 -5.67
N LEU A 103 -3.54 -10.30 -4.70
CA LEU A 103 -4.29 -9.07 -4.96
C LEU A 103 -3.55 -7.90 -4.30
N GLY A 104 -3.31 -6.84 -5.06
CA GLY A 104 -2.61 -5.69 -4.52
C GLY A 104 -2.50 -4.55 -5.51
N THR A 105 -1.66 -3.59 -5.17
CA THR A 105 -1.33 -2.47 -6.03
C THR A 105 -0.22 -2.88 -6.99
N ASP A 106 -0.40 -2.64 -8.27
CA ASP A 106 0.72 -2.60 -9.21
C ASP A 106 1.50 -1.30 -8.98
N TYR A 107 2.65 -1.40 -8.32
CA TYR A 107 3.47 -0.24 -7.97
C TYR A 107 4.07 0.47 -9.19
N GLY A 108 4.30 -0.24 -10.30
CA GLY A 108 4.69 0.38 -11.57
C GLY A 108 3.56 1.24 -12.15
N HIS A 109 2.34 0.72 -12.13
CA HIS A 109 1.14 1.47 -12.49
C HIS A 109 0.92 2.66 -11.54
N GLN A 110 1.11 2.47 -10.22
CA GLN A 110 1.02 3.57 -9.25
C GLN A 110 2.02 4.69 -9.58
N GLY A 111 3.28 4.35 -9.86
CA GLY A 111 4.29 5.33 -10.27
C GLY A 111 3.85 6.15 -11.48
N LYS A 112 3.27 5.49 -12.49
CA LYS A 112 2.69 6.16 -13.67
C LYS A 112 1.55 7.10 -13.30
N VAL A 113 0.55 6.64 -12.55
CA VAL A 113 -0.62 7.45 -12.15
C VAL A 113 -0.19 8.68 -11.34
N VAL A 114 0.78 8.52 -10.44
CA VAL A 114 1.33 9.64 -9.65
C VAL A 114 2.04 10.64 -10.58
N ALA A 115 2.86 10.18 -11.52
CA ALA A 115 3.52 11.05 -12.49
C ALA A 115 2.51 11.86 -13.30
N GLU A 116 1.46 11.21 -13.84
CA GLU A 116 0.39 11.85 -14.60
C GLU A 116 -0.35 12.94 -13.79
N ASN A 117 -0.52 12.74 -12.49
CA ASN A 117 -1.18 13.73 -11.63
C ASN A 117 -0.23 14.87 -11.22
N ILE A 118 1.05 14.60 -10.99
CA ILE A 118 2.05 15.65 -10.77
C ILE A 118 2.18 16.53 -12.02
N ALA A 119 2.13 15.95 -13.21
CA ALA A 119 2.22 16.68 -14.48
C ALA A 119 1.08 17.68 -14.73
N LYS A 120 -0.08 17.52 -14.06
CA LYS A 120 -1.21 18.47 -14.12
C LYS A 120 -0.96 19.77 -13.37
N ARG A 121 0.06 19.82 -12.51
CA ARG A 121 0.42 21.05 -11.80
C ARG A 121 1.05 22.05 -12.76
N GLU A 122 0.84 23.34 -12.51
CA GLU A 122 1.41 24.41 -13.32
C GLU A 122 2.95 24.48 -13.17
N GLY A 123 3.61 24.76 -14.28
CA GLY A 123 5.06 24.95 -14.35
C GLY A 123 5.90 23.67 -14.24
N PRO A 124 7.22 23.81 -14.13
CA PRO A 124 8.12 22.67 -13.99
C PRO A 124 7.96 21.96 -12.64
N GLN A 125 7.99 20.64 -12.65
CA GLN A 125 7.92 19.80 -11.47
C GLN A 125 9.24 19.04 -11.31
N ASN A 126 10.04 19.44 -10.34
CA ASN A 126 11.29 18.79 -9.96
C ASN A 126 11.01 17.88 -8.76
N VAL A 127 11.00 16.59 -9.00
CA VAL A 127 10.52 15.56 -8.06
C VAL A 127 11.70 14.90 -7.36
N LEU A 128 11.63 14.84 -6.04
CA LEU A 128 12.44 13.95 -5.20
C LEU A 128 11.58 12.74 -4.82
N ILE A 129 12.12 11.53 -4.91
CA ILE A 129 11.44 10.33 -4.46
C ILE A 129 12.12 9.78 -3.21
N LEU A 130 11.33 9.59 -2.17
CA LEU A 130 11.72 8.91 -0.94
C LEU A 130 11.18 7.46 -0.95
N GLY A 131 11.98 6.52 -0.52
CA GLY A 131 11.58 5.14 -0.29
C GLY A 131 12.39 4.47 0.82
N ASN A 132 12.10 3.20 1.08
CA ASN A 132 12.78 2.46 2.13
C ASN A 132 14.20 2.03 1.72
N GLN A 133 14.37 1.57 0.48
CA GLN A 133 15.65 1.06 -0.05
C GLN A 133 15.65 1.11 -1.58
N PRO A 134 16.82 1.04 -2.24
CA PRO A 134 16.91 1.21 -3.70
C PRO A 134 16.44 0.00 -4.53
N THR A 135 15.87 -1.01 -3.91
CA THR A 135 15.47 -2.29 -4.53
C THR A 135 14.01 -2.62 -4.24
N GLY A 136 13.54 -3.77 -4.74
CA GLY A 136 12.19 -4.27 -4.46
C GLY A 136 11.09 -3.35 -4.99
N VAL A 137 10.06 -3.15 -4.19
CA VAL A 137 8.89 -2.33 -4.54
C VAL A 137 9.27 -0.90 -4.94
N HIS A 138 10.22 -0.29 -4.23
CA HIS A 138 10.69 1.05 -4.57
C HIS A 138 11.19 1.14 -6.01
N ARG A 139 12.00 0.17 -6.45
CA ARG A 139 12.51 0.18 -7.82
C ARG A 139 11.39 0.02 -8.86
N VAL A 140 10.41 -0.85 -8.60
CA VAL A 140 9.24 -1.03 -9.48
C VAL A 140 8.46 0.28 -9.61
N PHE A 141 8.22 0.97 -8.49
CA PHE A 141 7.53 2.26 -8.47
C PHE A 141 8.31 3.34 -9.25
N VAL A 142 9.62 3.48 -8.98
CA VAL A 142 10.47 4.48 -9.64
C VAL A 142 10.62 4.19 -11.13
N ASP A 143 10.69 2.93 -11.55
CA ASP A 143 10.75 2.56 -12.96
C ASP A 143 9.45 2.92 -13.69
N GLY A 144 8.29 2.66 -13.06
CA GLY A 144 6.99 3.08 -13.60
C GLY A 144 6.84 4.60 -13.71
N PHE A 145 7.24 5.33 -12.65
CA PHE A 145 7.28 6.78 -12.65
C PHE A 145 8.20 7.32 -13.76
N SER A 146 9.43 6.81 -13.82
CA SER A 146 10.46 7.26 -14.77
C SER A 146 10.09 6.93 -16.21
N ALA A 147 9.41 5.82 -16.46
CA ALA A 147 8.89 5.49 -17.78
C ALA A 147 7.81 6.49 -18.21
N ALA A 148 6.90 6.85 -17.30
CA ALA A 148 5.81 7.78 -17.60
C ALA A 148 6.30 9.20 -17.89
N ILE A 149 7.26 9.73 -17.13
CA ILE A 149 7.72 11.11 -17.29
C ILE A 149 8.53 11.36 -18.57
N LYS A 150 8.90 10.32 -19.33
CA LYS A 150 9.58 10.49 -20.65
C LYS A 150 8.75 11.32 -21.62
N ASP A 151 7.42 11.23 -21.52
CA ASP A 151 6.48 11.96 -22.37
C ASP A 151 5.89 13.20 -21.66
N MET A 152 6.44 13.58 -20.48
CA MET A 152 5.98 14.69 -19.66
C MET A 152 7.10 15.73 -19.45
N PRO A 153 7.28 16.66 -20.41
CA PRO A 153 8.44 17.58 -20.41
C PRO A 153 8.51 18.52 -19.20
N ASN A 154 7.40 18.69 -18.50
CA ASN A 154 7.34 19.51 -17.28
C ASN A 154 7.65 18.74 -15.99
N VAL A 155 7.88 17.41 -16.04
CA VAL A 155 8.20 16.61 -14.85
C VAL A 155 9.61 16.05 -14.95
N LYS A 156 10.41 16.22 -13.92
CA LYS A 156 11.79 15.73 -13.85
C LYS A 156 12.04 15.07 -12.50
N LEU A 157 12.55 13.84 -12.49
CA LEU A 157 13.13 13.21 -11.31
C LEU A 157 14.53 13.81 -11.08
N VAL A 158 14.75 14.47 -9.95
CA VAL A 158 16.01 15.14 -9.63
C VAL A 158 16.84 14.43 -8.56
N GLY A 159 16.23 13.52 -7.80
CA GLY A 159 16.96 12.72 -6.81
C GLY A 159 16.09 11.69 -6.10
N GLU A 160 16.75 10.73 -5.48
CA GLU A 160 16.14 9.69 -4.65
C GLU A 160 16.80 9.67 -3.26
N GLY A 161 16.06 9.27 -2.23
CA GLY A 161 16.57 9.07 -0.87
C GLY A 161 15.89 7.90 -0.18
N TYR A 162 16.52 7.40 0.88
CA TYR A 162 16.11 6.17 1.54
C TYR A 162 16.15 6.34 3.06
N ASP A 163 15.04 6.03 3.73
CA ASP A 163 14.90 6.07 5.20
C ASP A 163 15.00 4.68 5.86
N GLN A 164 15.34 3.66 5.07
CA GLN A 164 15.49 2.27 5.51
C GLN A 164 14.19 1.66 6.08
N GLY A 165 13.02 2.26 5.75
CA GLY A 165 11.74 1.87 6.31
C GLY A 165 11.53 2.30 7.76
N ASP A 166 12.40 3.19 8.27
CA ASP A 166 12.31 3.76 9.60
C ASP A 166 11.73 5.18 9.53
N PRO A 167 10.46 5.39 9.92
CA PRO A 167 9.81 6.70 9.85
C PRO A 167 10.51 7.79 10.68
N SER A 168 11.29 7.41 11.69
CA SER A 168 12.04 8.37 12.51
C SER A 168 13.17 9.06 11.73
N GLN A 169 13.65 8.45 10.66
CA GLN A 169 14.69 8.98 9.79
C GLN A 169 14.15 9.85 8.65
N THR A 170 12.86 9.76 8.35
CA THR A 170 12.25 10.40 7.19
C THR A 170 12.50 11.91 7.14
N THR A 171 12.30 12.62 8.26
CA THR A 171 12.51 14.09 8.33
C THR A 171 13.92 14.47 7.94
N ASP A 172 14.93 13.78 8.48
CA ASP A 172 16.34 14.06 8.21
C ASP A 172 16.71 13.74 6.76
N VAL A 173 16.23 12.63 6.22
CA VAL A 173 16.48 12.23 4.82
C VAL A 173 15.89 13.26 3.88
N VAL A 174 14.63 13.64 4.06
CA VAL A 174 13.95 14.64 3.22
C VAL A 174 14.63 16.01 3.35
N SER A 175 15.04 16.41 4.56
CA SER A 175 15.74 17.66 4.78
C SER A 175 17.09 17.73 4.05
N ARG A 176 17.84 16.60 4.03
CA ARG A 176 19.09 16.52 3.26
C ARG A 176 18.85 16.58 1.75
N LEU A 177 17.83 15.85 1.26
CA LEU A 177 17.44 15.86 -0.15
C LEU A 177 17.09 17.28 -0.61
N LEU A 178 16.24 17.99 0.12
CA LEU A 178 15.84 19.37 -0.19
C LEU A 178 17.00 20.36 -0.11
N THR A 179 18.02 20.08 0.71
CA THR A 179 19.24 20.89 0.77
C THR A 179 20.13 20.65 -0.44
N GLY A 180 20.25 19.39 -0.87
CA GLY A 180 21.07 19.01 -2.03
C GLY A 180 20.43 19.35 -3.38
N HIS A 181 19.10 19.52 -3.39
CA HIS A 181 18.31 19.79 -4.59
C HIS A 181 17.39 21.02 -4.37
N PRO A 182 17.96 22.23 -4.30
CA PRO A 182 17.17 23.43 -4.03
C PRO A 182 16.13 23.78 -5.11
N GLU A 183 16.25 23.19 -6.30
CA GLU A 183 15.28 23.26 -7.40
C GLU A 183 14.04 22.39 -7.19
N ALA A 184 14.09 21.43 -6.25
CA ALA A 184 12.97 20.50 -6.02
C ALA A 184 11.74 21.21 -5.46
N ASN A 185 10.57 20.88 -6.01
CA ASN A 185 9.29 21.43 -5.56
C ASN A 185 8.23 20.36 -5.29
N VAL A 186 8.59 19.08 -5.45
CA VAL A 186 7.77 17.92 -5.07
C VAL A 186 8.63 16.92 -4.31
N VAL A 187 8.16 16.47 -3.14
CA VAL A 187 8.69 15.30 -2.42
C VAL A 187 7.63 14.21 -2.48
N LEU A 188 7.96 13.10 -3.11
CA LEU A 188 7.07 11.97 -3.36
C LEU A 188 7.51 10.76 -2.53
N SER A 189 6.57 10.10 -1.85
CA SER A 189 6.77 8.76 -1.29
C SER A 189 5.59 7.85 -1.61
N TRP A 190 5.89 6.60 -1.97
CA TRP A 190 4.89 5.55 -2.14
C TRP A 190 4.57 4.83 -0.82
N GLU A 191 5.22 5.19 0.28
CA GLU A 191 5.04 4.60 1.61
C GLU A 191 4.12 5.45 2.47
N GLY A 192 3.12 4.81 3.10
CA GLY A 192 2.17 5.51 3.97
C GLY A 192 2.77 5.98 5.31
N ASN A 193 3.89 5.38 5.76
CA ASN A 193 4.55 5.73 7.02
C ASN A 193 5.49 6.95 6.93
N SER A 194 5.78 7.45 5.72
CA SER A 194 6.69 8.60 5.51
C SER A 194 6.00 9.96 5.62
N VAL A 195 4.68 10.01 5.76
CA VAL A 195 3.87 11.26 5.68
C VAL A 195 4.32 12.30 6.68
N SER A 196 4.42 11.92 7.96
CA SER A 196 4.79 12.83 9.05
C SER A 196 6.16 13.48 8.82
N GLY A 197 7.13 12.67 8.45
CA GLY A 197 8.49 13.15 8.19
C GLY A 197 8.57 14.09 6.99
N ILE A 198 7.84 13.83 5.91
CA ILE A 198 7.78 14.72 4.74
C ILE A 198 7.16 16.06 5.11
N VAL A 199 6.00 16.05 5.77
CA VAL A 199 5.29 17.26 6.20
C VAL A 199 6.17 18.08 7.16
N THR A 200 6.81 17.43 8.12
CA THR A 200 7.71 18.07 9.10
C THR A 200 8.89 18.72 8.40
N ALA A 201 9.59 18.03 7.52
CA ALA A 201 10.74 18.57 6.80
C ALA A 201 10.39 19.81 5.96
N ILE A 202 9.24 19.79 5.26
CA ILE A 202 8.75 20.93 4.47
C ILE A 202 8.48 22.14 5.38
N LYS A 203 7.83 21.92 6.55
CA LYS A 203 7.52 22.98 7.51
C LYS A 203 8.77 23.55 8.16
N GLU A 204 9.67 22.71 8.67
CA GLU A 204 10.89 23.13 9.36
C GLU A 204 11.85 23.92 8.46
N LYS A 205 11.88 23.59 7.16
CA LYS A 205 12.66 24.33 6.17
C LYS A 205 11.98 25.63 5.69
N GLY A 206 10.76 25.93 6.14
CA GLY A 206 10.01 27.11 5.69
C GLY A 206 9.65 27.06 4.20
N LEU A 207 9.42 25.85 3.65
CA LEU A 207 9.15 25.62 2.24
C LEU A 207 7.66 25.43 1.91
N VAL A 208 6.77 25.61 2.88
CA VAL A 208 5.31 25.56 2.66
C VAL A 208 4.92 26.56 1.55
N GLY A 209 4.14 26.07 0.58
CA GLY A 209 3.75 26.84 -0.61
C GLY A 209 4.80 26.86 -1.74
N LYS A 210 6.04 26.39 -1.48
CA LYS A 210 7.09 26.23 -2.50
C LYS A 210 7.33 24.77 -2.85
N VAL A 211 7.31 23.90 -1.85
CA VAL A 211 7.44 22.46 -1.97
C VAL A 211 6.17 21.83 -1.47
N VAL A 212 5.70 20.79 -2.16
CA VAL A 212 4.55 19.97 -1.72
C VAL A 212 4.95 18.51 -1.61
N GLY A 213 4.31 17.82 -0.66
CA GLY A 213 4.38 16.36 -0.57
C GLY A 213 3.35 15.69 -1.48
N VAL A 214 3.72 14.54 -2.03
CA VAL A 214 2.81 13.56 -2.62
C VAL A 214 3.07 12.24 -1.89
N VAL A 215 2.02 11.65 -1.33
CA VAL A 215 2.16 10.55 -0.38
C VAL A 215 1.25 9.38 -0.73
N ASN A 216 1.14 8.40 0.17
CA ASN A 216 0.33 7.20 -0.03
C ASN A 216 -0.72 7.05 1.08
N ASP A 217 -1.85 6.44 0.73
CA ASP A 217 -3.02 6.17 1.56
C ASP A 217 -3.77 7.44 2.03
N ILE A 218 -4.93 7.26 2.67
CA ILE A 218 -5.70 8.33 3.30
C ILE A 218 -5.70 8.10 4.81
N THR A 219 -5.04 8.98 5.53
CA THR A 219 -5.02 9.03 6.98
C THR A 219 -5.47 10.40 7.47
N PRO A 220 -5.86 10.58 8.75
CA PRO A 220 -6.16 11.90 9.30
C PRO A 220 -5.05 12.93 9.05
N GLU A 221 -3.79 12.50 9.11
CA GLU A 221 -2.62 13.34 8.85
C GLU A 221 -2.52 13.77 7.37
N VAL A 222 -2.79 12.86 6.44
CA VAL A 222 -2.85 13.19 5.01
C VAL A 222 -3.97 14.19 4.73
N VAL A 223 -5.15 13.99 5.33
CA VAL A 223 -6.26 14.94 5.22
C VAL A 223 -5.89 16.33 5.75
N ALA A 224 -5.18 16.40 6.88
CA ALA A 224 -4.69 17.67 7.43
C ALA A 224 -3.67 18.31 6.49
N GLY A 225 -2.68 17.57 6.01
CA GLY A 225 -1.66 18.06 5.08
C GLY A 225 -2.21 18.59 3.75
N LEU A 226 -3.24 17.92 3.20
CA LEU A 226 -3.96 18.41 2.01
C LEU A 226 -4.68 19.74 2.29
N LYS A 227 -5.39 19.85 3.42
CA LYS A 227 -6.10 21.09 3.82
C LYS A 227 -5.14 22.25 4.12
N GLU A 228 -3.95 21.97 4.65
CA GLU A 228 -2.93 22.96 4.94
C GLU A 228 -2.08 23.35 3.71
N GLY A 229 -2.19 22.61 2.61
CA GLY A 229 -1.39 22.83 1.40
C GLY A 229 0.07 22.37 1.49
N THR A 230 0.45 21.61 2.53
CA THR A 230 1.76 20.93 2.61
C THR A 230 1.80 19.68 1.74
N LEU A 231 0.64 19.07 1.49
CA LEU A 231 0.48 17.97 0.53
C LEU A 231 -0.33 18.44 -0.68
N TYR A 232 0.08 17.99 -1.86
CA TYR A 232 -0.67 18.17 -3.10
C TYR A 232 -1.67 17.04 -3.32
N GLY A 233 -1.25 15.81 -3.01
CA GLY A 233 -2.10 14.66 -3.23
C GLY A 233 -1.58 13.40 -2.57
N THR A 234 -2.39 12.37 -2.63
CA THR A 234 -2.08 11.03 -2.15
C THR A 234 -2.60 9.97 -3.12
N SER A 235 -1.92 8.84 -3.22
CA SER A 235 -2.42 7.67 -3.91
C SER A 235 -3.14 6.74 -2.92
N LYS A 236 -4.47 6.64 -3.05
CA LYS A 236 -5.29 5.72 -2.25
C LYS A 236 -5.28 4.34 -2.89
N GLN A 237 -4.79 3.36 -2.18
CA GLN A 237 -4.88 1.95 -2.56
C GLN A 237 -6.31 1.42 -2.33
N ASN A 238 -6.71 0.40 -3.07
CA ASN A 238 -8.05 -0.17 -2.98
C ASN A 238 -8.08 -1.37 -2.01
N PHE A 239 -7.97 -1.12 -0.71
CA PHE A 239 -7.99 -2.17 0.32
C PHE A 239 -9.32 -2.93 0.38
N CYS A 240 -10.44 -2.26 0.15
CA CYS A 240 -11.73 -2.92 -0.02
C CYS A 240 -11.72 -3.91 -1.19
N GLY A 241 -11.26 -3.46 -2.36
CA GLY A 241 -11.17 -4.34 -3.53
C GLY A 241 -10.24 -5.53 -3.32
N MET A 242 -9.15 -5.37 -2.55
CA MET A 242 -8.30 -6.48 -2.14
C MET A 242 -9.07 -7.49 -1.28
N ALA A 243 -9.75 -7.05 -0.23
CA ALA A 243 -10.45 -7.92 0.71
C ALA A 243 -11.66 -8.63 0.07
N GLU A 244 -12.50 -7.89 -0.66
CA GLU A 244 -13.65 -8.44 -1.39
C GLU A 244 -13.21 -9.40 -2.51
N GLY A 245 -12.18 -9.01 -3.26
CA GLY A 245 -11.58 -9.83 -4.31
C GLY A 245 -11.01 -11.12 -3.76
N ALA A 246 -10.37 -11.11 -2.60
CA ALA A 246 -9.85 -12.32 -1.97
C ALA A 246 -10.96 -13.31 -1.63
N VAL A 247 -12.05 -12.86 -1.01
CA VAL A 247 -13.22 -13.71 -0.70
C VAL A 247 -13.80 -14.31 -2.00
N LYS A 248 -14.00 -13.46 -3.01
CA LYS A 248 -14.53 -13.89 -4.32
C LYS A 248 -13.64 -14.97 -4.98
N ASN A 249 -12.31 -14.75 -4.97
CA ASN A 249 -11.39 -15.70 -5.60
C ASN A 249 -11.29 -17.02 -4.83
N ILE A 250 -11.35 -17.03 -3.48
CA ILE A 250 -11.41 -18.28 -2.71
C ILE A 250 -12.68 -19.06 -3.07
N ILE A 251 -13.81 -18.39 -3.21
CA ILE A 251 -15.08 -19.03 -3.60
C ILE A 251 -14.98 -19.61 -5.01
N ALA A 252 -14.43 -18.87 -5.97
CA ALA A 252 -14.23 -19.33 -7.34
C ALA A 252 -13.30 -20.57 -7.39
N LEU A 253 -12.15 -20.50 -6.72
CA LEU A 253 -11.21 -21.62 -6.60
C LEU A 253 -11.87 -22.84 -5.95
N SER A 254 -12.72 -22.65 -4.94
CA SER A 254 -13.42 -23.75 -4.27
C SER A 254 -14.43 -24.47 -5.17
N LYS A 255 -14.87 -23.82 -6.24
CA LYS A 255 -15.73 -24.39 -7.29
C LYS A 255 -14.92 -24.98 -8.45
N GLY A 256 -13.59 -24.91 -8.41
CA GLY A 256 -12.71 -25.36 -9.49
C GLY A 256 -12.59 -24.37 -10.66
N GLU A 257 -13.00 -23.13 -10.47
CA GLU A 257 -12.87 -22.07 -11.48
C GLU A 257 -11.40 -21.61 -11.59
N THR A 258 -10.99 -21.20 -12.78
CA THR A 258 -9.68 -20.59 -13.01
C THR A 258 -9.74 -19.11 -12.67
N VAL A 259 -8.73 -18.63 -11.93
CA VAL A 259 -8.59 -17.22 -11.54
C VAL A 259 -7.22 -16.70 -11.95
N PRO A 260 -7.06 -15.37 -12.23
CA PRO A 260 -5.76 -14.78 -12.48
C PRO A 260 -4.84 -14.93 -11.26
N LYS A 261 -3.54 -15.14 -11.51
CA LYS A 261 -2.53 -15.27 -10.43
C LYS A 261 -2.26 -13.95 -9.73
N ASN A 262 -2.24 -12.85 -10.48
CA ASN A 262 -1.99 -11.51 -9.98
C ASN A 262 -3.13 -10.59 -10.43
N ILE A 263 -3.66 -9.84 -9.50
CA ILE A 263 -4.78 -8.92 -9.73
C ILE A 263 -4.37 -7.56 -9.18
N ASP A 264 -4.20 -6.58 -10.08
CA ASP A 264 -4.12 -5.17 -9.69
C ASP A 264 -5.51 -4.70 -9.26
N THR A 265 -5.63 -4.27 -8.01
CA THR A 265 -6.89 -3.74 -7.48
C THR A 265 -7.09 -2.26 -7.80
N GLY A 266 -6.11 -1.65 -8.47
CA GLY A 266 -6.12 -0.25 -8.84
C GLY A 266 -5.79 0.69 -7.68
N ILE A 267 -5.60 1.95 -8.07
CA ILE A 267 -5.39 3.07 -7.15
C ILE A 267 -6.23 4.27 -7.60
N THR A 268 -6.52 5.16 -6.65
CA THR A 268 -7.14 6.46 -6.93
C THR A 268 -6.21 7.57 -6.47
N PHE A 269 -5.88 8.52 -7.35
CA PHE A 269 -5.15 9.71 -6.92
C PHE A 269 -6.12 10.72 -6.32
N VAL A 270 -5.84 11.15 -5.09
CA VAL A 270 -6.69 12.02 -4.29
C VAL A 270 -6.00 13.36 -4.06
N THR A 271 -6.70 14.43 -4.36
CA THR A 271 -6.34 15.82 -4.07
C THR A 271 -7.48 16.48 -3.28
N MET A 272 -7.35 17.76 -2.95
CA MET A 272 -8.45 18.50 -2.33
C MET A 272 -9.75 18.47 -3.14
N ASP A 273 -9.66 18.34 -4.47
CA ASP A 273 -10.82 18.39 -5.35
C ASP A 273 -11.77 17.20 -5.19
N ASN A 274 -11.22 16.02 -4.86
CA ASN A 274 -11.99 14.79 -4.70
C ASN A 274 -11.91 14.18 -3.29
N LEU A 275 -11.20 14.80 -2.34
CA LEU A 275 -11.01 14.30 -0.99
C LEU A 275 -12.32 13.95 -0.29
N ALA A 276 -13.34 14.83 -0.39
CA ALA A 276 -14.62 14.61 0.28
C ALA A 276 -15.33 13.33 -0.18
N LYS A 277 -15.21 12.99 -1.46
CA LYS A 277 -15.76 11.77 -2.04
C LYS A 277 -14.98 10.53 -1.60
N GLU A 278 -13.64 10.61 -1.61
CA GLU A 278 -12.76 9.46 -1.39
C GLU A 278 -12.54 9.13 0.10
N SER A 279 -12.78 10.09 1.01
CA SER A 279 -12.72 9.87 2.46
C SER A 279 -14.06 9.48 3.09
N ALA A 280 -15.16 9.46 2.32
CA ALA A 280 -16.50 9.09 2.79
C ALA A 280 -16.87 7.61 2.48
N GLN A 281 -15.92 6.84 1.97
CA GLN A 281 -16.15 5.42 1.58
C GLN A 281 -15.68 4.45 2.71
#